data_8b89629f15c4d9ed2213a40488b66cb4
#
_entry.id   8b89629f15c4d9ed2213a40488b66cb4
#
_cell.length_a   1.000
_cell.length_b   1.000
_cell.length_c   1.000
_cell.angle_alpha   90.00
_cell.angle_beta   90.00
_cell.angle_gamma   90.00
#
_symmetry.space_group_name_H-M   'P 1'
#
loop_
_entity.id
_entity.type
_entity.pdbx_description
1 polymer ?
#
loop_
_entity_poly.entity_id
_entity_poly.type
_entity_poly.pdbx_seq_one_letter_code
_entity_poly.pdbx_strand_id
1 'polypeptide(L)'
;QGVYFTWKGSVPIPEGTEVLVNCTNVGLYPDENKPDITYEDIRKNMTVCDVVFNPPETKFFKEAKARGAATVNGLGMLVNQAALNYCLWTENMAPKDMMKEALLREFNLENETVQEEKTIQKNIAIQEKVTKDTVKNMKTDITDTVNIMENTRRTPGRFQATQGEENIMDEQDRKLIEKMMEYYAGDPKRVQHFLKVYEFAKLIGESESLDTETMHILRTAAIVHDIGIKISEEKYGSSNGKYQEKEGPAVAEPMLLALGYDEAVIDRVLFLIAHHHTYNEIEGLDYQILVEADFLVNLFEDGSSREAAQKVQKNIFKTNTGT
;
A
#
# COMPACT_ATOMS: atom_id res chain seq x y z
N GLN A 1 5.85 14.01 10.55
CA GLN A 1 6.38 13.79 11.92
C GLN A 1 5.26 13.23 12.78
N GLY A 2 5.44 11.99 13.32
CA GLY A 2 4.51 11.40 14.28
C GLY A 2 4.64 12.10 15.63
N VAL A 3 3.52 12.40 16.27
CA VAL A 3 3.49 12.94 17.64
C VAL A 3 3.03 11.81 18.56
N TYR A 4 3.89 11.46 19.53
CA TYR A 4 3.57 10.49 20.56
C TYR A 4 3.16 11.19 21.83
N PHE A 5 2.09 10.74 22.46
CA PHE A 5 1.71 11.20 23.79
C PHE A 5 1.18 10.05 24.64
N THR A 6 1.41 10.14 25.95
CA THR A 6 0.90 9.14 26.88
C THR A 6 -0.60 9.33 27.04
N TRP A 7 -1.35 8.24 26.83
CA TRP A 7 -2.79 8.23 27.02
C TRP A 7 -3.15 8.24 28.51
N LYS A 8 -3.72 9.35 28.96
CA LYS A 8 -4.26 9.48 30.33
C LYS A 8 -5.59 10.23 30.27
N GLY A 9 -6.67 9.52 30.59
CA GLY A 9 -8.02 10.06 30.50
C GLY A 9 -8.46 10.28 29.05
N SER A 10 -9.53 11.05 28.84
CA SER A 10 -10.09 11.32 27.53
C SER A 10 -9.14 12.16 26.68
N VAL A 11 -8.80 11.65 25.49
CA VAL A 11 -7.88 12.30 24.55
C VAL A 11 -8.69 13.06 23.49
N PRO A 12 -8.45 14.38 23.31
CA PRO A 12 -9.07 15.14 22.25
C PRO A 12 -8.52 14.70 20.89
N ILE A 13 -9.43 14.64 19.88
CA ILE A 13 -9.03 14.35 18.51
C ILE A 13 -8.54 15.67 17.88
N PRO A 14 -7.30 15.72 17.35
CA PRO A 14 -6.74 16.93 16.76
C PRO A 14 -7.63 17.51 15.67
N GLU A 15 -7.68 18.83 15.57
CA GLU A 15 -8.34 19.50 14.47
C GLU A 15 -7.64 19.14 13.14
N GLY A 16 -8.43 18.91 12.08
CA GLY A 16 -7.89 18.47 10.79
C GLY A 16 -7.72 16.94 10.65
N THR A 17 -7.98 16.15 11.70
CA THR A 17 -7.97 14.68 11.57
C THR A 17 -9.01 14.21 10.55
N GLU A 18 -8.58 13.48 9.54
CA GLU A 18 -9.42 12.89 8.50
C GLU A 18 -9.66 11.41 8.76
N VAL A 19 -8.68 10.72 9.35
CA VAL A 19 -8.75 9.29 9.66
C VAL A 19 -8.45 9.06 11.13
N LEU A 20 -9.33 8.29 11.80
CA LEU A 20 -9.16 7.86 13.18
C LEU A 20 -9.19 6.33 13.25
N VAL A 21 -8.17 5.70 13.80
CA VAL A 21 -8.04 4.25 13.85
C VAL A 21 -7.91 3.76 15.28
N ASN A 22 -8.81 2.90 15.75
CA ASN A 22 -8.61 2.14 16.97
C ASN A 22 -7.73 0.91 16.67
N CYS A 23 -6.46 0.99 17.05
CA CYS A 23 -5.50 -0.12 16.95
C CYS A 23 -5.31 -0.87 18.28
N THR A 24 -6.19 -0.66 19.25
CA THR A 24 -6.15 -1.30 20.57
C THR A 24 -7.07 -2.53 20.60
N ASN A 25 -6.99 -3.30 21.67
CA ASN A 25 -7.96 -4.38 21.97
C ASN A 25 -9.19 -3.90 22.74
N VAL A 26 -9.33 -2.60 22.97
CA VAL A 26 -10.49 -2.04 23.68
C VAL A 26 -11.74 -2.21 22.83
N GLY A 27 -12.73 -2.90 23.40
CA GLY A 27 -13.97 -3.27 22.72
C GLY A 27 -13.97 -4.67 22.11
N LEU A 28 -12.83 -5.41 22.18
CA LEU A 28 -12.78 -6.81 21.78
C LEU A 28 -13.46 -7.70 22.82
N TYR A 29 -14.42 -8.50 22.37
CA TYR A 29 -15.12 -9.44 23.25
C TYR A 29 -14.16 -10.26 24.14
N PRO A 30 -14.39 -10.44 25.43
CA PRO A 30 -15.63 -10.05 26.18
C PRO A 30 -15.63 -8.60 26.72
N ASP A 31 -14.61 -7.79 26.41
CA ASP A 31 -14.58 -6.38 26.82
C ASP A 31 -15.49 -5.55 25.90
N GLU A 32 -16.48 -4.88 26.48
CA GLU A 32 -17.39 -4.00 25.77
C GLU A 32 -17.04 -2.50 25.93
N ASN A 33 -15.86 -2.17 26.43
CA ASN A 33 -15.44 -0.79 26.58
C ASN A 33 -15.21 -0.10 25.22
N LYS A 34 -14.95 1.17 25.25
CA LYS A 34 -14.56 1.97 24.09
C LYS A 34 -13.33 2.82 24.41
N PRO A 35 -12.47 3.16 23.44
CA PRO A 35 -11.32 4.04 23.66
C PRO A 35 -11.74 5.33 24.37
N ASP A 36 -10.93 5.80 25.32
CA ASP A 36 -11.21 7.02 26.09
C ASP A 36 -10.75 8.26 25.30
N ILE A 37 -11.58 8.69 24.36
CA ILE A 37 -11.37 9.86 23.51
C ILE A 37 -12.52 10.85 23.64
N THR A 38 -12.33 12.08 23.22
CA THR A 38 -13.40 13.08 23.12
C THR A 38 -14.26 12.79 21.88
N TYR A 39 -15.35 12.04 22.05
CA TYR A 39 -16.21 11.61 20.95
C TYR A 39 -16.89 12.76 20.21
N GLU A 40 -17.09 13.89 20.87
CA GLU A 40 -17.63 15.12 20.31
C GLU A 40 -16.80 15.68 19.18
N ASP A 41 -15.51 15.36 19.14
CA ASP A 41 -14.57 15.77 18.10
C ASP A 41 -14.70 14.96 16.79
N ILE A 42 -15.47 13.85 16.80
CA ILE A 42 -15.72 13.05 15.58
C ILE A 42 -16.67 13.83 14.64
N ARG A 43 -16.22 14.04 13.41
CA ARG A 43 -16.92 14.82 12.38
C ARG A 43 -17.38 13.97 11.20
N LYS A 44 -18.39 14.45 10.46
CA LYS A 44 -18.97 13.75 9.30
C LYS A 44 -18.00 13.50 8.14
N ASN A 45 -16.95 14.31 8.05
CA ASN A 45 -15.93 14.18 7.01
C ASN A 45 -14.77 13.26 7.41
N MET A 46 -14.85 12.62 8.58
CA MET A 46 -13.84 11.67 9.05
C MET A 46 -14.17 10.25 8.61
N THR A 47 -13.12 9.46 8.41
CA THR A 47 -13.20 8.00 8.33
C THR A 47 -12.72 7.41 9.65
N VAL A 48 -13.55 6.59 10.28
CA VAL A 48 -13.24 5.95 11.56
C VAL A 48 -13.10 4.44 11.34
N CYS A 49 -11.92 3.92 11.64
CA CYS A 49 -11.58 2.52 11.47
C CYS A 49 -11.43 1.83 12.83
N ASP A 50 -11.88 0.59 12.91
CA ASP A 50 -11.68 -0.25 14.07
C ASP A 50 -11.02 -1.57 13.65
N VAL A 51 -9.87 -1.92 14.25
CA VAL A 51 -9.23 -3.22 14.00
C VAL A 51 -9.91 -4.35 14.77
N VAL A 52 -10.73 -4.02 15.76
CA VAL A 52 -11.56 -5.00 16.46
C VAL A 52 -12.59 -5.57 15.50
N PHE A 53 -12.67 -6.90 15.44
CA PHE A 53 -13.57 -7.64 14.56
C PHE A 53 -14.69 -8.39 15.32
N ASN A 54 -14.55 -8.55 16.62
CA ASN A 54 -15.54 -9.23 17.47
C ASN A 54 -15.83 -8.39 18.73
N PRO A 55 -16.98 -7.70 18.81
CA PRO A 55 -18.05 -7.67 17.82
C PRO A 55 -17.69 -6.82 16.59
N PRO A 56 -18.32 -7.05 15.43
CA PRO A 56 -18.12 -6.24 14.21
C PRO A 56 -18.50 -4.77 14.38
N GLU A 57 -19.46 -4.50 15.24
CA GLU A 57 -19.89 -3.15 15.63
C GLU A 57 -19.60 -2.92 17.13
N THR A 58 -18.38 -2.46 17.42
CA THR A 58 -17.99 -2.02 18.77
C THR A 58 -18.74 -0.77 19.21
N LYS A 59 -18.70 -0.43 20.51
CA LYS A 59 -19.25 0.85 20.99
C LYS A 59 -18.56 2.05 20.33
N PHE A 60 -17.26 1.96 20.08
CA PHE A 60 -16.49 2.97 19.35
C PHE A 60 -17.04 3.18 17.95
N PHE A 61 -17.25 2.09 17.21
CA PHE A 61 -17.80 2.11 15.86
C PHE A 61 -19.22 2.72 15.81
N LYS A 62 -20.09 2.31 16.72
CA LYS A 62 -21.47 2.84 16.84
C LYS A 62 -21.51 4.34 17.12
N GLU A 63 -20.62 4.82 17.99
CA GLU A 63 -20.49 6.23 18.31
C GLU A 63 -20.07 7.06 17.10
N ALA A 64 -19.10 6.55 16.31
CA ALA A 64 -18.65 7.21 15.08
C ALA A 64 -19.77 7.27 14.03
N LYS A 65 -20.47 6.14 13.82
CA LYS A 65 -21.61 6.03 12.89
C LYS A 65 -22.76 6.98 13.27
N ALA A 66 -23.07 7.09 14.57
CA ALA A 66 -24.10 8.01 15.06
C ALA A 66 -23.77 9.49 14.82
N ARG A 67 -22.48 9.85 14.70
CA ARG A 67 -22.01 11.20 14.38
C ARG A 67 -21.86 11.45 12.87
N GLY A 68 -22.18 10.43 12.07
CA GLY A 68 -22.18 10.52 10.60
C GLY A 68 -20.81 10.39 9.95
N ALA A 69 -19.79 9.93 10.67
CA ALA A 69 -18.49 9.58 10.10
C ALA A 69 -18.63 8.34 9.20
N ALA A 70 -17.79 8.24 8.17
CA ALA A 70 -17.60 7.00 7.44
C ALA A 70 -16.94 5.97 8.38
N THR A 71 -17.35 4.69 8.31
CA THR A 71 -16.85 3.68 9.25
C THR A 71 -16.35 2.45 8.53
N VAL A 72 -15.20 1.91 8.98
CA VAL A 72 -14.58 0.69 8.45
C VAL A 72 -14.32 -0.26 9.62
N ASN A 73 -14.92 -1.45 9.60
CA ASN A 73 -14.75 -2.46 10.65
C ASN A 73 -13.55 -3.40 10.38
N GLY A 74 -13.17 -4.18 11.40
CA GLY A 74 -12.03 -5.10 11.33
C GLY A 74 -12.25 -6.39 10.54
N LEU A 75 -13.46 -6.66 10.02
CA LEU A 75 -13.75 -7.93 9.33
C LEU A 75 -12.94 -8.09 8.04
N GLY A 76 -12.84 -7.02 7.25
CA GLY A 76 -12.05 -7.05 6.01
C GLY A 76 -10.56 -7.34 6.27
N MET A 77 -10.00 -6.73 7.31
CA MET A 77 -8.63 -6.98 7.75
C MET A 77 -8.46 -8.45 8.16
N LEU A 78 -9.39 -9.00 8.96
CA LEU A 78 -9.35 -10.40 9.40
C LEU A 78 -9.39 -11.37 8.22
N VAL A 79 -10.28 -11.15 7.23
CA VAL A 79 -10.36 -11.98 6.02
C VAL A 79 -9.04 -11.94 5.24
N ASN A 80 -8.48 -10.74 5.03
CA ASN A 80 -7.25 -10.59 4.26
C ASN A 80 -6.06 -11.24 4.96
N GLN A 81 -5.92 -11.07 6.28
CA GLN A 81 -4.90 -11.74 7.06
C GLN A 81 -5.05 -13.26 7.01
N ALA A 82 -6.27 -13.78 7.21
CA ALA A 82 -6.54 -15.22 7.17
C ALA A 82 -6.28 -15.81 5.78
N ALA A 83 -6.66 -15.08 4.72
CA ALA A 83 -6.40 -15.48 3.35
C ALA A 83 -4.90 -15.53 3.04
N LEU A 84 -4.15 -14.55 3.51
CA LEU A 84 -2.69 -14.53 3.37
C LEU A 84 -2.06 -15.73 4.08
N ASN A 85 -2.44 -15.98 5.34
CA ASN A 85 -1.94 -17.13 6.09
C ASN A 85 -2.30 -18.47 5.42
N TYR A 86 -3.53 -18.59 4.89
CA TYR A 86 -3.95 -19.76 4.15
C TYR A 86 -3.05 -20.02 2.93
N CYS A 87 -2.80 -18.99 2.11
CA CYS A 87 -1.89 -19.09 0.97
C CYS A 87 -0.49 -19.50 1.40
N LEU A 88 0.04 -18.92 2.47
CA LEU A 88 1.38 -19.22 2.99
C LEU A 88 1.50 -20.65 3.52
N TRP A 89 0.45 -21.20 4.13
CA TRP A 89 0.50 -22.53 4.73
C TRP A 89 0.16 -23.67 3.77
N THR A 90 -0.69 -23.39 2.76
CA THR A 90 -1.22 -24.44 1.87
C THR A 90 -0.71 -24.35 0.44
N GLU A 91 0.00 -23.27 0.10
CA GLU A 91 0.43 -22.96 -1.28
C GLU A 91 -0.74 -22.83 -2.27
N ASN A 92 -1.97 -22.66 -1.76
CA ASN A 92 -3.17 -22.53 -2.57
C ASN A 92 -3.78 -21.14 -2.38
N MET A 93 -4.44 -20.65 -3.41
CA MET A 93 -5.21 -19.40 -3.32
C MET A 93 -6.33 -19.54 -2.29
N ALA A 94 -6.42 -18.57 -1.40
CA ALA A 94 -7.46 -18.56 -0.40
C ALA A 94 -8.82 -18.23 -1.02
N PRO A 95 -9.89 -18.95 -0.65
CA PRO A 95 -11.24 -18.65 -1.10
C PRO A 95 -11.81 -17.46 -0.31
N LYS A 96 -11.30 -16.24 -0.58
CA LYS A 96 -11.61 -15.01 0.19
C LYS A 96 -13.11 -14.74 0.29
N ASP A 97 -13.87 -14.95 -0.79
CA ASP A 97 -15.30 -14.72 -0.79
C ASP A 97 -16.01 -15.68 0.17
N MET A 98 -15.64 -16.96 0.16
CA MET A 98 -16.16 -17.95 1.11
C MET A 98 -15.78 -17.61 2.56
N MET A 99 -14.55 -17.13 2.81
CA MET A 99 -14.12 -16.69 4.13
C MET A 99 -14.93 -15.48 4.60
N LYS A 100 -15.16 -14.49 3.72
CA LYS A 100 -16.00 -13.32 4.00
C LYS A 100 -17.43 -13.73 4.30
N GLU A 101 -18.04 -14.57 3.46
CA GLU A 101 -19.40 -15.09 3.68
C GLU A 101 -19.54 -15.84 5.00
N ALA A 102 -18.55 -16.68 5.36
CA ALA A 102 -18.57 -17.40 6.64
C ALA A 102 -18.59 -16.45 7.84
N LEU A 103 -17.79 -15.37 7.81
CA LEU A 103 -17.79 -14.34 8.84
C LEU A 103 -19.10 -13.56 8.89
N LEU A 104 -19.65 -13.20 7.74
CA LEU A 104 -20.95 -12.48 7.68
C LEU A 104 -22.08 -13.32 8.26
N ARG A 105 -22.08 -14.66 8.04
CA ARG A 105 -23.04 -15.59 8.66
C ARG A 105 -22.85 -15.67 10.17
N GLU A 106 -21.60 -15.83 10.62
CA GLU A 106 -21.29 -15.93 12.05
C GLU A 106 -21.80 -14.73 12.84
N PHE A 107 -21.67 -13.53 12.26
CA PHE A 107 -22.11 -12.29 12.90
C PHE A 107 -23.52 -11.85 12.48
N ASN A 108 -24.25 -12.64 11.72
CA ASN A 108 -25.61 -12.33 11.21
C ASN A 108 -25.70 -11.02 10.39
N LEU A 109 -24.66 -10.70 9.62
CA LEU A 109 -24.53 -9.46 8.83
C LEU A 109 -24.93 -9.63 7.33
N GLU A 110 -25.46 -10.77 6.93
CA GLU A 110 -25.79 -11.10 5.52
C GLU A 110 -26.72 -10.06 4.86
N ASN A 111 -27.61 -9.43 5.64
CA ASN A 111 -28.54 -8.43 5.13
C ASN A 111 -27.96 -7.02 4.95
N GLU A 112 -26.84 -6.70 5.63
CA GLU A 112 -26.19 -5.39 5.52
C GLU A 112 -25.35 -5.27 4.26
N THR A 113 -24.69 -6.36 3.86
CA THR A 113 -23.82 -6.40 2.66
C THR A 113 -24.59 -6.15 1.37
N VAL A 114 -25.83 -6.66 1.27
CA VAL A 114 -26.69 -6.44 0.09
C VAL A 114 -27.13 -4.97 -0.02
N GLN A 115 -27.24 -4.27 1.09
CA GLN A 115 -27.57 -2.83 1.09
C GLN A 115 -26.34 -1.95 0.79
N GLU A 116 -25.17 -2.31 1.29
CA GLU A 116 -23.92 -1.63 1.00
C GLU A 116 -23.52 -1.79 -0.47
N GLU A 117 -23.59 -3.00 -1.02
CA GLU A 117 -23.33 -3.25 -2.45
C GLU A 117 -24.29 -2.49 -3.36
N LYS A 118 -25.58 -2.42 -3.04
CA LYS A 118 -26.54 -1.60 -3.76
C LYS A 118 -26.24 -0.11 -3.67
N THR A 119 -25.74 0.35 -2.53
CA THR A 119 -25.37 1.75 -2.31
C THR A 119 -24.10 2.09 -3.09
N ILE A 120 -23.10 1.20 -3.07
CA ILE A 120 -21.85 1.33 -3.84
C ILE A 120 -22.16 1.34 -5.34
N GLN A 121 -22.96 0.39 -5.84
CA GLN A 121 -23.38 0.36 -7.25
C GLN A 121 -24.17 1.60 -7.66
N LYS A 122 -25.01 2.10 -6.78
CA LYS A 122 -25.75 3.35 -7.02
C LYS A 122 -24.82 4.57 -7.08
N ASN A 123 -23.81 4.62 -6.21
CA ASN A 123 -22.81 5.69 -6.21
C ASN A 123 -21.89 5.62 -7.43
N ILE A 124 -21.47 4.42 -7.85
CA ILE A 124 -20.72 4.20 -9.10
C ILE A 124 -21.54 4.65 -10.30
N ALA A 125 -22.83 4.29 -10.39
CA ALA A 125 -23.71 4.71 -11.46
C ALA A 125 -23.93 6.24 -11.48
N ILE A 126 -23.97 6.89 -10.33
CA ILE A 126 -24.05 8.36 -10.21
C ILE A 126 -22.73 8.99 -10.69
N GLN A 127 -21.57 8.47 -10.27
CA GLN A 127 -20.26 8.95 -10.73
C GLN A 127 -20.07 8.75 -12.23
N GLU A 128 -20.44 7.61 -12.79
CA GLU A 128 -20.41 7.38 -14.26
C GLU A 128 -21.31 8.37 -15.02
N LYS A 129 -22.48 8.68 -14.48
CA LYS A 129 -23.38 9.66 -15.09
C LYS A 129 -22.79 11.07 -15.04
N VAL A 130 -22.23 11.48 -13.88
CA VAL A 130 -21.56 12.78 -13.73
C VAL A 130 -20.37 12.88 -14.68
N THR A 131 -19.56 11.82 -14.80
CA THR A 131 -18.41 11.76 -15.71
C THR A 131 -18.86 11.85 -17.18
N LYS A 132 -19.94 11.15 -17.57
CA LYS A 132 -20.50 11.24 -18.93
C LYS A 132 -21.05 12.63 -19.26
N ASP A 133 -21.72 13.25 -18.29
CA ASP A 133 -22.25 14.63 -18.46
C ASP A 133 -21.11 15.66 -18.49
N THR A 134 -20.04 15.47 -17.69
CA THR A 134 -18.84 16.31 -17.70
C THR A 134 -18.08 16.17 -19.03
N VAL A 135 -17.87 14.93 -19.52
CA VAL A 135 -17.23 14.68 -20.83
C VAL A 135 -18.07 15.23 -21.99
N LYS A 136 -19.40 15.19 -21.88
CA LYS A 136 -20.29 15.78 -22.89
C LYS A 136 -20.18 17.32 -22.91
N ASN A 137 -20.11 17.96 -21.74
CA ASN A 137 -19.92 19.40 -21.63
C ASN A 137 -18.51 19.83 -22.07
N MET A 138 -17.46 19.08 -21.72
CA MET A 138 -16.09 19.33 -22.21
C MET A 138 -15.95 19.20 -23.72
N LYS A 139 -16.68 18.28 -24.38
CA LYS A 139 -16.68 18.18 -25.85
C LYS A 139 -17.29 19.41 -26.51
N THR A 140 -18.25 20.08 -25.88
CA THR A 140 -18.83 21.31 -26.37
C THR A 140 -17.87 22.52 -26.21
N ASP A 141 -17.14 22.57 -25.07
CA ASP A 141 -16.16 23.63 -24.79
C ASP A 141 -14.86 23.47 -25.61
N ILE A 142 -14.44 22.24 -25.93
CA ILE A 142 -13.23 21.99 -26.75
C ILE A 142 -13.41 22.46 -28.17
N THR A 143 -14.65 22.44 -28.74
CA THR A 143 -14.91 22.94 -30.09
C THR A 143 -14.75 24.45 -30.17
N ASP A 144 -15.00 25.15 -29.08
CA ASP A 144 -14.82 26.63 -29.02
C ASP A 144 -13.36 27.02 -28.64
N THR A 145 -12.60 26.13 -27.96
CA THR A 145 -11.23 26.40 -27.48
C THR A 145 -10.16 26.07 -28.53
N VAL A 146 -10.42 25.13 -29.44
CA VAL A 146 -9.46 24.78 -30.52
C VAL A 146 -9.22 25.97 -31.46
N ASN A 147 -10.18 26.90 -31.60
CA ASN A 147 -10.02 28.12 -32.37
C ASN A 147 -9.16 29.19 -31.68
N ILE A 148 -8.83 29.04 -30.40
CA ILE A 148 -8.05 30.03 -29.63
C ILE A 148 -6.60 29.56 -29.40
N MET A 149 -6.26 28.26 -29.53
CA MET A 149 -4.94 27.71 -29.18
C MET A 149 -3.92 27.63 -30.30
N GLU A 150 -4.20 28.13 -31.50
CA GLU A 150 -3.13 28.25 -32.54
C GLU A 150 -2.11 29.37 -32.27
N ASN A 151 -2.24 30.14 -31.18
CA ASN A 151 -1.42 31.34 -30.98
C ASN A 151 -0.63 31.48 -29.68
N THR A 152 -0.40 30.42 -28.90
CA THR A 152 0.52 30.56 -27.75
C THR A 152 1.33 29.28 -27.49
N ARG A 153 2.50 29.21 -28.13
CA ARG A 153 3.59 28.36 -27.64
C ARG A 153 4.19 28.97 -26.37
N ARG A 154 4.12 28.26 -25.23
CA ARG A 154 5.05 28.45 -24.10
C ARG A 154 5.07 27.25 -23.12
N THR A 155 6.26 26.72 -22.92
CA THR A 155 6.92 26.04 -21.77
C THR A 155 6.26 24.84 -21.08
N PRO A 156 7.04 23.77 -20.80
CA PRO A 156 6.56 22.58 -20.11
C PRO A 156 6.37 22.85 -18.62
N GLY A 157 5.14 22.79 -18.17
CA GLY A 157 4.78 22.79 -16.75
C GLY A 157 4.75 21.35 -16.20
N ARG A 158 5.28 21.22 -15.02
CA ARG A 158 5.31 20.07 -14.14
C ARG A 158 3.98 19.30 -14.18
N PHE A 159 3.99 18.08 -14.69
CA PHE A 159 2.84 17.17 -14.67
C PHE A 159 2.56 16.73 -13.23
N GLN A 160 1.39 17.03 -12.72
CA GLN A 160 0.81 16.31 -11.57
C GLN A 160 -0.06 15.20 -12.17
N ALA A 161 0.14 13.96 -11.72
CA ALA A 161 -0.68 12.83 -12.12
C ALA A 161 -2.16 13.09 -11.81
N THR A 162 -3.04 12.60 -12.67
CA THR A 162 -4.47 12.66 -12.44
C THR A 162 -4.91 11.55 -11.50
N GLN A 163 -6.01 11.75 -10.76
CA GLN A 163 -6.58 10.71 -9.86
C GLN A 163 -6.83 9.37 -10.58
N GLY A 164 -7.00 9.39 -11.89
CA GLY A 164 -7.14 8.16 -12.69
C GLY A 164 -5.83 7.39 -12.86
N GLU A 165 -4.71 8.09 -13.00
CA GLU A 165 -3.38 7.48 -13.13
C GLU A 165 -2.92 6.88 -11.80
N GLU A 166 -3.16 7.55 -10.68
CA GLU A 166 -2.88 7.00 -9.34
C GLU A 166 -3.65 5.69 -9.09
N ASN A 167 -4.94 5.64 -9.44
CA ASN A 167 -5.75 4.43 -9.30
C ASN A 167 -5.24 3.25 -10.17
N ILE A 168 -4.70 3.53 -11.36
CA ILE A 168 -4.12 2.51 -12.23
C ILE A 168 -2.82 1.96 -11.62
N MET A 169 -1.95 2.83 -11.12
CA MET A 169 -0.70 2.43 -10.48
C MET A 169 -0.93 1.58 -9.23
N ASP A 170 -1.88 1.95 -8.37
CA ASP A 170 -2.24 1.17 -7.20
C ASP A 170 -2.80 -0.22 -7.56
N GLU A 171 -3.55 -0.32 -8.65
CA GLU A 171 -4.05 -1.60 -9.16
C GLU A 171 -2.92 -2.48 -9.74
N GLN A 172 -1.91 -1.88 -10.38
CA GLN A 172 -0.72 -2.61 -10.85
C GLN A 172 0.09 -3.15 -9.69
N ASP A 173 0.35 -2.35 -8.65
CA ASP A 173 1.04 -2.81 -7.44
C ASP A 173 0.33 -3.99 -6.79
N ARG A 174 -1.00 -3.91 -6.65
CA ARG A 174 -1.81 -4.99 -6.09
C ARG A 174 -1.64 -6.29 -6.88
N LYS A 175 -1.74 -6.22 -8.22
CA LYS A 175 -1.55 -7.38 -9.09
C LYS A 175 -0.13 -7.94 -9.04
N LEU A 176 0.87 -7.06 -8.95
CA LEU A 176 2.27 -7.47 -8.83
C LEU A 176 2.54 -8.17 -7.50
N ILE A 177 1.99 -7.65 -6.40
CA ILE A 177 2.05 -8.30 -5.08
C ILE A 177 1.41 -9.68 -5.13
N GLU A 178 0.23 -9.84 -5.76
CA GLU A 178 -0.41 -11.14 -5.95
C GLU A 178 0.49 -12.12 -6.73
N LYS A 179 1.13 -11.66 -7.81
CA LYS A 179 2.06 -12.47 -8.58
C LYS A 179 3.32 -12.87 -7.81
N MET A 180 3.86 -11.97 -7.00
CA MET A 180 5.00 -12.27 -6.14
C MET A 180 4.64 -13.26 -5.02
N MET A 181 3.42 -13.17 -4.47
CA MET A 181 2.92 -14.16 -3.52
C MET A 181 2.75 -15.55 -4.17
N GLU A 182 2.26 -15.62 -5.42
CA GLU A 182 2.20 -16.86 -6.21
C GLU A 182 3.61 -17.41 -6.46
N TYR A 183 4.56 -16.55 -6.84
CA TYR A 183 5.94 -16.93 -7.13
C TYR A 183 6.67 -17.50 -5.91
N TYR A 184 6.44 -16.91 -4.71
CA TYR A 184 6.99 -17.34 -3.43
C TYR A 184 6.01 -18.16 -2.59
N ALA A 185 5.04 -18.85 -3.22
CA ALA A 185 4.15 -19.76 -2.50
C ALA A 185 4.96 -20.78 -1.68
N GLY A 186 4.58 -20.98 -0.41
CA GLY A 186 5.32 -21.81 0.54
C GLY A 186 6.50 -21.14 1.25
N ASP A 187 6.87 -19.90 0.90
CA ASP A 187 7.92 -19.13 1.57
C ASP A 187 7.37 -17.83 2.22
N PRO A 188 6.75 -17.94 3.39
CA PRO A 188 6.18 -16.80 4.09
C PRO A 188 7.21 -15.74 4.49
N LYS A 189 8.46 -16.13 4.71
CA LYS A 189 9.51 -15.20 5.10
C LYS A 189 9.77 -14.20 3.97
N ARG A 190 9.93 -14.68 2.73
CA ARG A 190 10.16 -13.82 1.56
C ARG A 190 8.96 -12.95 1.24
N VAL A 191 7.74 -13.50 1.34
CA VAL A 191 6.53 -12.70 1.15
C VAL A 191 6.45 -11.55 2.16
N GLN A 192 6.72 -11.81 3.44
CA GLN A 192 6.73 -10.75 4.46
C GLN A 192 7.86 -9.76 4.26
N HIS A 193 9.02 -10.21 3.78
CA HIS A 193 10.17 -9.36 3.50
C HIS A 193 9.80 -8.30 2.45
N PHE A 194 9.44 -8.69 1.24
CA PHE A 194 9.16 -7.71 0.17
C PHE A 194 7.97 -6.79 0.50
N LEU A 195 6.95 -7.27 1.22
CA LEU A 195 5.85 -6.42 1.67
C LEU A 195 6.32 -5.32 2.65
N LYS A 196 7.23 -5.65 3.57
CA LYS A 196 7.80 -4.65 4.49
C LYS A 196 8.70 -3.66 3.74
N VAL A 197 9.53 -4.15 2.81
CA VAL A 197 10.38 -3.27 1.97
C VAL A 197 9.52 -2.33 1.14
N TYR A 198 8.44 -2.82 0.52
CA TYR A 198 7.48 -2.01 -0.21
C TYR A 198 6.88 -0.89 0.65
N GLU A 199 6.41 -1.19 1.86
CA GLU A 199 5.80 -0.19 2.74
C GLU A 199 6.82 0.84 3.24
N PHE A 200 8.05 0.43 3.60
CA PHE A 200 9.10 1.38 3.98
C PHE A 200 9.56 2.23 2.80
N ALA A 201 9.72 1.66 1.62
CA ALA A 201 10.08 2.40 0.41
C ALA A 201 9.02 3.46 0.08
N LYS A 202 7.74 3.09 0.14
CA LYS A 202 6.62 4.01 -0.04
C LYS A 202 6.64 5.15 0.98
N LEU A 203 6.77 4.82 2.28
CA LEU A 203 6.81 5.81 3.36
C LEU A 203 7.97 6.81 3.19
N ILE A 204 9.18 6.31 2.89
CA ILE A 204 10.35 7.16 2.70
C ILE A 204 10.17 8.01 1.44
N GLY A 205 9.75 7.42 0.33
CA GLY A 205 9.53 8.12 -0.93
C GLY A 205 8.50 9.25 -0.85
N GLU A 206 7.38 9.02 -0.15
CA GLU A 206 6.38 10.06 0.15
C GLU A 206 6.98 11.19 1.00
N SER A 207 7.77 10.84 2.02
CA SER A 207 8.41 11.82 2.91
C SER A 207 9.50 12.64 2.21
N GLU A 208 10.22 12.06 1.25
CA GLU A 208 11.21 12.74 0.40
C GLU A 208 10.56 13.45 -0.80
N SER A 209 9.23 13.40 -0.92
CA SER A 209 8.45 14.08 -1.97
C SER A 209 8.85 13.66 -3.39
N LEU A 210 9.01 12.36 -3.62
CA LEU A 210 9.23 11.84 -4.97
C LEU A 210 8.07 12.23 -5.90
N ASP A 211 8.38 12.46 -7.16
CA ASP A 211 7.35 12.59 -8.19
C ASP A 211 6.64 11.25 -8.44
N THR A 212 5.48 11.32 -9.10
CA THR A 212 4.60 10.15 -9.29
C THR A 212 5.28 9.03 -10.07
N GLU A 213 6.06 9.35 -11.11
CA GLU A 213 6.74 8.36 -11.95
C GLU A 213 7.85 7.67 -11.16
N THR A 214 8.71 8.43 -10.49
CA THR A 214 9.79 7.90 -9.64
C THR A 214 9.23 7.07 -8.48
N MET A 215 8.12 7.49 -7.88
CA MET A 215 7.42 6.74 -6.85
C MET A 215 6.87 5.40 -7.37
N HIS A 216 6.30 5.39 -8.56
CA HIS A 216 5.80 4.17 -9.19
C HIS A 216 6.92 3.17 -9.46
N ILE A 217 8.06 3.63 -10.00
CA ILE A 217 9.26 2.82 -10.20
C ILE A 217 9.76 2.24 -8.87
N LEU A 218 9.89 3.08 -7.85
CA LEU A 218 10.36 2.67 -6.51
C LEU A 218 9.46 1.60 -5.90
N ARG A 219 8.15 1.79 -5.92
CA ARG A 219 7.15 0.85 -5.39
C ARG A 219 7.23 -0.49 -6.12
N THR A 220 7.28 -0.46 -7.45
CA THR A 220 7.42 -1.65 -8.29
C THR A 220 8.72 -2.38 -7.97
N ALA A 221 9.85 -1.67 -7.93
CA ALA A 221 11.15 -2.26 -7.62
C ALA A 221 11.17 -2.88 -6.21
N ALA A 222 10.60 -2.23 -5.22
CA ALA A 222 10.54 -2.73 -3.84
C ALA A 222 9.76 -4.06 -3.72
N ILE A 223 8.74 -4.27 -4.56
CA ILE A 223 7.99 -5.54 -4.60
C ILE A 223 8.85 -6.67 -5.19
N VAL A 224 9.66 -6.39 -6.22
CA VAL A 224 10.37 -7.43 -7.00
C VAL A 224 11.89 -7.47 -6.80
N HIS A 225 12.49 -6.63 -5.94
CA HIS A 225 13.95 -6.52 -5.81
C HIS A 225 14.64 -7.87 -5.59
N ASP A 226 14.07 -8.70 -4.76
CA ASP A 226 14.58 -10.01 -4.36
C ASP A 226 14.09 -11.18 -5.22
N ILE A 227 13.38 -10.93 -6.34
CA ILE A 227 12.80 -11.99 -7.19
C ILE A 227 13.85 -12.99 -7.69
N GLY A 228 15.11 -12.59 -7.73
CA GLY A 228 16.26 -13.42 -8.13
C GLY A 228 16.66 -14.52 -7.13
N ILE A 229 16.20 -14.46 -5.88
CA ILE A 229 16.64 -15.41 -4.82
C ILE A 229 16.34 -16.85 -5.20
N LYS A 230 15.10 -17.17 -5.55
CA LYS A 230 14.66 -18.54 -5.84
C LYS A 230 15.49 -19.19 -6.95
N ILE A 231 15.64 -18.48 -8.07
CA ILE A 231 16.43 -18.99 -9.20
C ILE A 231 17.93 -19.07 -8.87
N SER A 232 18.44 -18.19 -8.01
CA SER A 232 19.83 -18.22 -7.55
C SER A 232 20.10 -19.43 -6.69
N GLU A 233 19.20 -19.78 -5.79
CA GLU A 233 19.29 -21.01 -4.98
C GLU A 233 19.19 -22.27 -5.85
N GLU A 234 18.28 -22.31 -6.82
CA GLU A 234 18.12 -23.41 -7.75
C GLU A 234 19.38 -23.63 -8.61
N LYS A 235 19.99 -22.56 -9.13
CA LYS A 235 21.14 -22.65 -10.06
C LYS A 235 22.49 -22.79 -9.32
N TYR A 236 22.66 -22.10 -8.20
CA TYR A 236 23.95 -21.92 -7.54
C TYR A 236 24.00 -22.47 -6.13
N GLY A 237 22.87 -22.93 -5.57
CA GLY A 237 22.77 -23.36 -4.17
C GLY A 237 23.03 -22.22 -3.17
N SER A 238 22.82 -20.97 -3.58
CA SER A 238 23.15 -19.78 -2.80
C SER A 238 22.26 -18.59 -3.15
N SER A 239 21.82 -17.85 -2.14
CA SER A 239 21.13 -16.58 -2.24
C SER A 239 22.07 -15.36 -2.19
N ASN A 240 23.31 -15.49 -2.61
CA ASN A 240 24.27 -14.38 -2.63
C ASN A 240 23.79 -13.25 -3.54
N GLY A 241 23.89 -11.98 -3.09
CA GLY A 241 23.42 -10.81 -3.79
C GLY A 241 23.85 -10.70 -5.25
N LYS A 242 25.11 -11.09 -5.56
CA LYS A 242 25.62 -11.10 -6.95
C LYS A 242 24.86 -12.05 -7.89
N TYR A 243 24.34 -13.15 -7.35
CA TYR A 243 23.51 -14.07 -8.15
C TYR A 243 22.09 -13.52 -8.30
N GLN A 244 21.56 -12.88 -7.26
CA GLN A 244 20.26 -12.22 -7.32
C GLN A 244 20.25 -11.09 -8.35
N GLU A 245 21.24 -10.21 -8.30
CA GLU A 245 21.41 -9.12 -9.27
C GLU A 245 21.52 -9.64 -10.71
N LYS A 246 22.18 -10.78 -10.91
CA LYS A 246 22.36 -11.40 -12.23
C LYS A 246 21.08 -12.05 -12.76
N GLU A 247 20.37 -12.78 -11.92
CA GLU A 247 19.23 -13.62 -12.35
C GLU A 247 17.89 -12.90 -12.21
N GLY A 248 17.77 -11.95 -11.30
CA GLY A 248 16.52 -11.26 -10.99
C GLY A 248 15.87 -10.55 -12.17
N PRO A 249 16.60 -9.76 -12.97
CA PRO A 249 16.01 -9.06 -14.12
C PRO A 249 15.27 -9.97 -15.08
N ALA A 250 15.86 -11.10 -15.46
CA ALA A 250 15.27 -12.05 -16.41
C ALA A 250 13.99 -12.73 -15.87
N VAL A 251 13.80 -12.76 -14.56
CA VAL A 251 12.57 -13.28 -13.93
C VAL A 251 11.51 -12.18 -13.81
N ALA A 252 11.92 -10.94 -13.49
CA ALA A 252 11.01 -9.82 -13.30
C ALA A 252 10.41 -9.33 -14.63
N GLU A 253 11.20 -9.23 -15.69
CA GLU A 253 10.78 -8.66 -16.97
C GLU A 253 9.47 -9.26 -17.52
N PRO A 254 9.34 -10.59 -17.72
CA PRO A 254 8.11 -11.17 -18.24
C PRO A 254 6.90 -10.95 -17.32
N MET A 255 7.10 -10.86 -16.02
CA MET A 255 6.05 -10.58 -15.04
C MET A 255 5.52 -9.15 -15.19
N LEU A 256 6.43 -8.17 -15.30
CA LEU A 256 6.07 -6.76 -15.48
C LEU A 256 5.40 -6.51 -16.83
N LEU A 257 5.93 -7.10 -17.91
CA LEU A 257 5.31 -7.04 -19.25
C LEU A 257 3.88 -7.60 -19.23
N ALA A 258 3.66 -8.75 -18.61
CA ALA A 258 2.34 -9.38 -18.52
C ALA A 258 1.32 -8.55 -17.73
N LEU A 259 1.78 -7.68 -16.82
CA LEU A 259 0.95 -6.76 -16.04
C LEU A 259 0.77 -5.39 -16.71
N GLY A 260 1.36 -5.18 -17.89
CA GLY A 260 1.19 -3.97 -18.70
C GLY A 260 1.94 -2.75 -18.14
N TYR A 261 3.10 -2.96 -17.53
CA TYR A 261 4.00 -1.87 -17.16
C TYR A 261 4.64 -1.25 -18.41
N ASP A 262 4.86 0.05 -18.38
CA ASP A 262 5.54 0.78 -19.46
C ASP A 262 7.01 0.38 -19.56
N GLU A 263 7.57 0.36 -20.80
CA GLU A 263 8.94 -0.05 -21.08
C GLU A 263 9.97 0.74 -20.25
N ALA A 264 9.81 2.06 -20.13
CA ALA A 264 10.69 2.91 -19.34
C ALA A 264 10.67 2.56 -17.84
N VAL A 265 9.51 2.20 -17.29
CA VAL A 265 9.37 1.73 -15.91
C VAL A 265 10.07 0.38 -15.75
N ILE A 266 9.83 -0.55 -16.68
CA ILE A 266 10.47 -1.87 -16.68
C ILE A 266 11.99 -1.72 -16.69
N ASP A 267 12.55 -0.97 -17.63
CA ASP A 267 13.99 -0.76 -17.78
C ASP A 267 14.63 -0.26 -16.46
N ARG A 268 13.99 0.74 -15.82
CA ARG A 268 14.49 1.27 -14.55
C ARG A 268 14.38 0.29 -13.41
N VAL A 269 13.27 -0.45 -13.31
CA VAL A 269 13.07 -1.50 -12.29
C VAL A 269 14.09 -2.62 -12.46
N LEU A 270 14.33 -3.09 -13.68
CA LEU A 270 15.34 -4.12 -13.95
C LEU A 270 16.76 -3.64 -13.59
N PHE A 271 17.07 -2.37 -13.84
CA PHE A 271 18.31 -1.76 -13.40
C PHE A 271 18.44 -1.79 -11.88
N LEU A 272 17.38 -1.42 -11.13
CA LEU A 272 17.38 -1.43 -9.68
C LEU A 272 17.55 -2.86 -9.13
N ILE A 273 16.87 -3.86 -9.69
CA ILE A 273 17.04 -5.27 -9.33
C ILE A 273 18.49 -5.71 -9.56
N ALA A 274 19.10 -5.33 -10.68
CA ALA A 274 20.46 -5.70 -11.04
C ALA A 274 21.55 -5.06 -10.17
N HIS A 275 21.20 -4.09 -9.30
CA HIS A 275 22.18 -3.31 -8.55
C HIS A 275 21.86 -3.15 -7.06
N HIS A 276 20.71 -3.63 -6.53
CA HIS A 276 20.27 -3.31 -5.18
C HIS A 276 21.19 -3.80 -4.05
N HIS A 277 22.13 -4.71 -4.35
CA HIS A 277 23.22 -5.11 -3.45
C HIS A 277 24.55 -4.39 -3.75
N THR A 278 24.56 -3.47 -4.71
CA THR A 278 25.75 -2.68 -5.09
C THR A 278 25.62 -1.29 -4.48
N TYR A 279 26.29 -1.06 -3.35
CA TYR A 279 26.12 0.15 -2.54
C TYR A 279 27.10 1.28 -2.89
N ASN A 280 27.95 1.05 -3.86
CA ASN A 280 28.83 2.07 -4.43
C ASN A 280 28.16 2.66 -5.67
N GLU A 281 28.23 3.98 -5.81
CA GLU A 281 27.69 4.67 -6.99
C GLU A 281 26.16 4.55 -7.13
N ILE A 282 25.43 4.70 -6.02
CA ILE A 282 23.96 4.74 -6.03
C ILE A 282 23.51 5.96 -6.83
N GLU A 283 22.79 5.72 -7.94
CA GLU A 283 22.30 6.75 -8.84
C GLU A 283 20.77 6.88 -8.76
N GLY A 284 20.31 8.05 -8.34
CA GLY A 284 18.88 8.35 -8.20
C GLY A 284 18.36 8.11 -6.79
N LEU A 285 17.28 8.83 -6.46
CA LEU A 285 16.69 8.77 -5.14
C LEU A 285 15.85 7.50 -4.95
N ASP A 286 15.27 6.97 -6.03
CA ASP A 286 14.60 5.68 -6.07
C ASP A 286 15.52 4.52 -5.64
N TYR A 287 16.75 4.49 -6.17
CA TYR A 287 17.74 3.48 -5.80
C TYR A 287 18.17 3.64 -4.33
N GLN A 288 18.48 4.88 -3.91
CA GLN A 288 18.87 5.14 -2.53
C GLN A 288 17.78 4.70 -1.53
N ILE A 289 16.53 5.02 -1.80
CA ILE A 289 15.41 4.66 -0.93
C ILE A 289 15.16 3.15 -0.92
N LEU A 290 15.25 2.48 -2.07
CA LEU A 290 15.13 1.03 -2.15
C LEU A 290 16.16 0.34 -1.24
N VAL A 291 17.43 0.77 -1.32
CA VAL A 291 18.51 0.23 -0.49
C VAL A 291 18.25 0.50 1.00
N GLU A 292 17.83 1.70 1.38
CA GLU A 292 17.52 2.04 2.77
C GLU A 292 16.35 1.22 3.31
N ALA A 293 15.28 1.06 2.53
CA ALA A 293 14.11 0.27 2.91
C ALA A 293 14.47 -1.21 3.11
N ASP A 294 15.28 -1.79 2.22
CA ASP A 294 15.75 -3.16 2.34
C ASP A 294 16.64 -3.34 3.59
N PHE A 295 17.58 -2.44 3.84
CA PHE A 295 18.39 -2.48 5.07
C PHE A 295 17.57 -2.36 6.34
N LEU A 296 16.51 -1.52 6.38
CA LEU A 296 15.63 -1.42 7.55
C LEU A 296 14.98 -2.75 7.88
N VAL A 297 14.52 -3.47 6.87
CA VAL A 297 13.89 -4.79 7.06
C VAL A 297 14.92 -5.83 7.46
N ASN A 298 16.06 -5.90 6.77
CA ASN A 298 17.13 -6.85 7.04
C ASN A 298 17.72 -6.69 8.46
N LEU A 299 17.97 -5.47 8.91
CA LEU A 299 18.45 -5.21 10.29
C LEU A 299 17.53 -5.81 11.36
N PHE A 300 16.22 -5.74 11.13
CA PHE A 300 15.24 -6.31 12.05
C PHE A 300 15.16 -7.84 11.92
N GLU A 301 15.09 -8.36 10.69
CA GLU A 301 14.93 -9.80 10.44
C GLU A 301 16.15 -10.64 10.86
N ASP A 302 17.34 -10.05 10.76
CA ASP A 302 18.61 -10.68 11.18
C ASP A 302 18.88 -10.50 12.68
N GLY A 303 18.03 -9.79 13.42
CA GLY A 303 18.25 -9.50 14.83
C GLY A 303 19.54 -8.72 15.08
N SER A 304 19.88 -7.80 14.18
CA SER A 304 21.12 -7.03 14.21
C SER A 304 21.30 -6.25 15.51
N SER A 305 22.54 -6.18 16.01
CA SER A 305 22.83 -5.39 17.21
C SER A 305 22.66 -3.89 16.95
N ARG A 306 22.49 -3.13 18.03
CA ARG A 306 22.39 -1.67 17.96
C ARG A 306 23.63 -1.02 17.31
N GLU A 307 24.82 -1.55 17.59
CA GLU A 307 26.07 -1.08 17.01
C GLU A 307 26.13 -1.34 15.51
N ALA A 308 25.66 -2.52 15.05
CA ALA A 308 25.55 -2.83 13.64
C ALA A 308 24.55 -1.89 12.94
N ALA A 309 23.38 -1.66 13.52
CA ALA A 309 22.38 -0.74 12.97
C ALA A 309 22.92 0.71 12.86
N GLN A 310 23.63 1.21 13.88
CA GLN A 310 24.26 2.54 13.84
C GLN A 310 25.33 2.64 12.74
N LYS A 311 26.10 1.58 12.52
CA LYS A 311 27.10 1.54 11.44
C LYS A 311 26.45 1.58 10.06
N VAL A 312 25.36 0.82 9.87
CA VAL A 312 24.58 0.83 8.63
C VAL A 312 23.96 2.20 8.42
N GLN A 313 23.31 2.79 9.41
CA GLN A 313 22.74 4.13 9.34
C GLN A 313 23.78 5.13 8.85
N LYS A 314 24.94 5.19 9.46
CA LYS A 314 26.01 6.13 9.09
C LYS A 314 26.54 5.95 7.66
N ASN A 315 26.60 4.70 7.18
CA ASN A 315 27.28 4.40 5.90
C ASN A 315 26.33 4.33 4.71
N ILE A 316 25.09 3.87 4.94
CA ILE A 316 24.12 3.53 3.90
C ILE A 316 23.04 4.60 3.78
N PHE A 317 22.49 5.08 4.92
CA PHE A 317 21.36 6.00 4.92
C PHE A 317 21.81 7.41 4.52
N LYS A 318 21.14 7.99 3.53
CA LYS A 318 21.45 9.31 2.93
C LYS A 318 20.22 10.19 2.77
N THR A 319 19.00 9.60 2.83
CA THR A 319 17.77 10.39 2.78
C THR A 319 17.58 11.18 4.08
N ASN A 320 16.84 12.28 4.02
CA ASN A 320 16.51 13.05 5.24
C ASN A 320 15.63 12.22 6.19
N THR A 321 14.78 11.38 5.63
CA THR A 321 13.85 10.53 6.38
C THR A 321 14.56 9.35 7.05
N GLY A 322 15.59 8.79 6.41
CA GLY A 322 16.34 7.64 6.92
C GLY A 322 17.43 8.00 7.94
N THR A 323 17.88 9.24 8.00
CA THR A 323 18.92 9.71 8.91
C THR A 323 18.35 10.40 10.13
#